data_9e1346335e5d82eb45ff18d7a10852b6
#
_entry.id   9e1346335e5d82eb45ff18d7a10852b6
#
_cell.length_a   1.000
_cell.length_b   1.000
_cell.length_c   1.000
_cell.angle_alpha   90.00
_cell.angle_beta   90.00
_cell.angle_gamma   90.00
#
_symmetry.space_group_name_H-M   'P 1'
#
loop_
_entity.id
_entity.type
_entity.pdbx_description
1 polymer ?
#
loop_
_entity_poly.entity_id
_entity_poly.type
_entity_poly.pdbx_seq_one_letter_code
_entity_poly.pdbx_strand_id
1 'polypeptide(L)'
;PVCLAPAAARAAFEKGAVDAWIIWDPFLASAQKMLGARILADATGVVNNRAYYFSSRDFASRHPEVLRIAVEEINAIDRWAAKNKDAAATELSAVLGLDTAITRLYLGRAQFGTAPVTREILAEQQAIADAFFDLKLIPKKLNLLHAAPVGL
;
A
#
# COMPACT_ATOMS: atom_id res chain seq x y z
N PRO A 1 2.83 -22.60 4.13
CA PRO A 1 2.62 -21.20 4.51
C PRO A 1 1.83 -21.08 5.80
N VAL A 2 2.16 -20.09 6.62
CA VAL A 2 1.46 -19.77 7.87
C VAL A 2 1.02 -18.31 7.77
N CYS A 3 -0.28 -18.03 8.03
CA CYS A 3 -0.80 -16.67 8.07
C CYS A 3 -0.72 -16.14 9.50
N LEU A 4 0.08 -15.11 9.72
CA LEU A 4 0.29 -14.47 11.00
C LEU A 4 0.08 -12.96 10.87
N ALA A 5 -0.41 -12.32 11.94
CA ALA A 5 -0.40 -10.86 12.01
C ALA A 5 1.06 -10.33 11.97
N PRO A 6 1.31 -9.12 11.45
CA PRO A 6 2.67 -8.61 11.22
C PRO A 6 3.61 -8.72 12.43
N ALA A 7 3.13 -8.38 13.63
CA ALA A 7 3.94 -8.48 14.85
C ALA A 7 4.30 -9.92 15.21
N ALA A 8 3.35 -10.87 15.09
CA ALA A 8 3.58 -12.28 15.34
C ALA A 8 4.51 -12.90 14.28
N ALA A 9 4.33 -12.51 13.01
CA ALA A 9 5.19 -12.94 11.90
C ALA A 9 6.62 -12.45 12.09
N ARG A 10 6.81 -11.20 12.53
CA ARG A 10 8.11 -10.66 12.89
C ARG A 10 8.78 -11.50 13.99
N ALA A 11 8.07 -11.76 15.09
CA ALA A 11 8.61 -12.55 16.19
C ALA A 11 8.98 -13.98 15.77
N ALA A 12 8.19 -14.60 14.89
CA ALA A 12 8.48 -15.92 14.33
C ALA A 12 9.73 -15.89 13.45
N PHE A 13 9.90 -14.87 12.63
CA PHE A 13 11.08 -14.69 11.77
C PHE A 13 12.35 -14.42 12.60
N GLU A 14 12.28 -13.54 13.60
CA GLU A 14 13.39 -13.25 14.53
C GLU A 14 13.89 -14.50 15.26
N LYS A 15 12.98 -15.39 15.64
CA LYS A 15 13.29 -16.65 16.34
C LYS A 15 13.70 -17.80 15.41
N GLY A 16 13.71 -17.59 14.09
CA GLY A 16 13.98 -18.65 13.13
C GLY A 16 12.89 -19.73 13.06
N ALA A 17 11.69 -19.44 13.55
CA ALA A 17 10.55 -20.35 13.46
C ALA A 17 9.91 -20.38 12.05
N VAL A 18 10.27 -19.44 11.21
CA VAL A 18 9.97 -19.42 9.77
C VAL A 18 11.23 -19.01 9.01
N ASP A 19 11.44 -19.58 7.83
CA ASP A 19 12.63 -19.37 7.01
C ASP A 19 12.54 -18.09 6.17
N ALA A 20 11.33 -17.67 5.84
CA ALA A 20 11.05 -16.48 5.03
C ALA A 20 9.78 -15.80 5.48
N TRP A 21 9.70 -14.50 5.24
CA TRP A 21 8.58 -13.66 5.61
C TRP A 21 8.18 -12.78 4.43
N ILE A 22 6.90 -12.82 4.04
CA ILE A 22 6.32 -11.93 3.03
C ILE A 22 5.67 -10.77 3.78
N ILE A 23 6.16 -9.56 3.55
CA ILE A 23 5.70 -8.36 4.25
C ILE A 23 5.91 -7.11 3.39
N TRP A 24 5.18 -6.06 3.70
CA TRP A 24 5.28 -4.73 3.08
C TRP A 24 5.98 -3.71 3.99
N ASP A 25 6.32 -2.54 3.43
CA ASP A 25 6.85 -1.41 4.20
C ASP A 25 5.76 -0.76 5.10
N PRO A 26 6.13 -0.25 6.28
CA PRO A 26 7.49 -0.08 6.80
C PRO A 26 8.08 -1.31 7.50
N PHE A 27 7.34 -2.41 7.64
CA PHE A 27 7.83 -3.62 8.30
C PHE A 27 9.04 -4.23 7.59
N LEU A 28 9.06 -4.22 6.25
CA LEU A 28 10.21 -4.68 5.45
C LEU A 28 11.45 -3.83 5.75
N ALA A 29 11.33 -2.50 5.72
CA ALA A 29 12.43 -1.60 6.03
C ALA A 29 12.94 -1.80 7.46
N SER A 30 12.02 -2.02 8.42
CA SER A 30 12.37 -2.35 9.79
C SER A 30 13.13 -3.68 9.89
N ALA A 31 12.67 -4.74 9.23
CA ALA A 31 13.36 -6.03 9.21
C ALA A 31 14.77 -5.92 8.62
N GLN A 32 14.95 -5.17 7.54
CA GLN A 32 16.26 -4.94 6.95
C GLN A 32 17.21 -4.18 7.89
N LYS A 33 16.72 -3.10 8.53
CA LYS A 33 17.54 -2.26 9.39
C LYS A 33 17.86 -2.90 10.74
N MET A 34 16.91 -3.59 11.34
CA MET A 34 17.03 -4.10 12.70
C MET A 34 17.50 -5.56 12.75
N LEU A 35 17.16 -6.36 11.75
CA LEU A 35 17.43 -7.81 11.73
C LEU A 35 18.45 -8.22 10.65
N GLY A 36 18.89 -7.29 9.80
CA GLY A 36 19.75 -7.60 8.65
C GLY A 36 19.06 -8.49 7.61
N ALA A 37 17.71 -8.48 7.55
CA ALA A 37 16.97 -9.30 6.63
C ALA A 37 17.31 -8.98 5.16
N ARG A 38 17.44 -10.01 4.34
CA ARG A 38 17.70 -9.89 2.90
C ARG A 38 16.42 -10.03 2.11
N ILE A 39 16.25 -9.22 1.07
CA ILE A 39 15.18 -9.42 0.09
C ILE A 39 15.57 -10.61 -0.78
N LEU A 40 14.70 -11.63 -0.84
CA LEU A 40 14.85 -12.79 -1.72
C LEU A 40 14.19 -12.54 -3.07
N ALA A 41 13.02 -11.91 -3.06
CA ALA A 41 12.27 -11.48 -4.23
C ALA A 41 11.36 -10.33 -3.85
N ASP A 42 10.99 -9.50 -4.82
CA ASP A 42 9.97 -8.47 -4.71
C ASP A 42 8.94 -8.61 -5.84
N ALA A 43 7.94 -7.77 -5.84
CA ALA A 43 6.85 -7.81 -6.82
C ALA A 43 7.14 -7.02 -8.10
N THR A 44 8.35 -6.54 -8.31
CA THR A 44 8.73 -5.76 -9.49
C THR A 44 8.48 -6.57 -10.78
N GLY A 45 7.69 -6.02 -11.69
CA GLY A 45 7.33 -6.69 -12.95
C GLY A 45 6.26 -7.80 -12.79
N VAL A 46 5.77 -8.06 -11.58
CA VAL A 46 4.75 -9.08 -11.30
C VAL A 46 3.40 -8.45 -11.02
N VAL A 47 3.36 -7.47 -10.11
CA VAL A 47 2.13 -6.77 -9.72
C VAL A 47 2.43 -5.33 -9.33
N ASN A 48 1.51 -4.42 -9.68
CA ASN A 48 1.57 -3.04 -9.22
C ASN A 48 1.05 -2.95 -7.78
N ASN A 49 1.86 -2.40 -6.88
CA ASN A 49 1.47 -2.14 -5.49
C ASN A 49 0.75 -0.78 -5.39
N ARG A 50 -0.53 -0.76 -5.69
CA ARG A 50 -1.36 0.44 -5.65
C ARG A 50 -2.10 0.55 -4.33
N ALA A 51 -2.10 1.72 -3.72
CA ALA A 51 -3.00 2.10 -2.64
C ALA A 51 -4.18 2.91 -3.21
N TYR A 52 -5.33 2.88 -2.56
CA TYR A 52 -6.54 3.55 -3.03
C TYR A 52 -7.16 4.40 -1.92
N TYR A 53 -7.69 5.53 -2.31
CA TYR A 53 -8.58 6.33 -1.47
C TYR A 53 -10.02 6.00 -1.80
N PHE A 54 -10.82 5.73 -0.79
CA PHE A 54 -12.21 5.31 -0.96
C PHE A 54 -13.18 6.33 -0.35
N SER A 55 -14.32 6.48 -1.00
CA SER A 55 -15.46 7.21 -0.46
C SER A 55 -16.72 6.38 -0.65
N SER A 56 -17.73 6.58 0.22
CA SER A 56 -19.05 6.02 -0.06
C SER A 56 -19.69 6.74 -1.25
N ARG A 57 -20.53 6.02 -1.99
CA ARG A 57 -21.27 6.61 -3.14
C ARG A 57 -22.15 7.77 -2.71
N ASP A 58 -22.80 7.62 -1.55
CA ASP A 58 -23.66 8.66 -0.99
C ASP A 58 -22.88 9.93 -0.64
N PHE A 59 -21.71 9.81 -0.01
CA PHE A 59 -20.85 10.96 0.25
C PHE A 59 -20.32 11.58 -1.05
N ALA A 60 -19.87 10.76 -1.99
CA ALA A 60 -19.36 11.24 -3.27
C ALA A 60 -20.41 12.01 -4.08
N SER A 61 -21.67 11.56 -4.06
CA SER A 61 -22.75 12.24 -4.78
C SER A 61 -23.19 13.54 -4.11
N ARG A 62 -23.17 13.61 -2.77
CA ARG A 62 -23.61 14.79 -2.00
C ARG A 62 -22.53 15.85 -1.83
N HIS A 63 -21.24 15.43 -1.86
CA HIS A 63 -20.11 16.30 -1.54
C HIS A 63 -18.96 16.16 -2.53
N PRO A 64 -19.19 16.25 -3.85
CA PRO A 64 -18.15 16.05 -4.86
C PRO A 64 -17.01 17.07 -4.72
N GLU A 65 -17.33 18.32 -4.34
CA GLU A 65 -16.32 19.37 -4.14
C GLU A 65 -15.38 19.07 -2.96
N VAL A 66 -15.91 18.47 -1.88
CA VAL A 66 -15.08 18.08 -0.73
C VAL A 66 -14.08 17.00 -1.14
N LEU A 67 -14.53 16.02 -1.93
CA LEU A 67 -13.64 14.97 -2.45
C LEU A 67 -12.59 15.56 -3.38
N ARG A 68 -12.97 16.47 -4.27
CA ARG A 68 -12.02 17.14 -5.16
C ARG A 68 -10.92 17.84 -4.38
N ILE A 69 -11.30 18.68 -3.40
CA ILE A 69 -10.36 19.39 -2.53
C ILE A 69 -9.46 18.40 -1.79
N ALA A 70 -10.04 17.34 -1.19
CA ALA A 70 -9.26 16.34 -0.46
C ALA A 70 -8.20 15.65 -1.35
N VAL A 71 -8.57 15.28 -2.57
CA VAL A 71 -7.63 14.66 -3.53
C VAL A 71 -6.57 15.65 -3.98
N GLU A 72 -6.92 16.92 -4.19
CA GLU A 72 -5.96 17.98 -4.54
C GLU A 72 -4.93 18.20 -3.42
N GLU A 73 -5.35 18.25 -2.16
CA GLU A 73 -4.47 18.39 -1.00
C GLU A 73 -3.56 17.17 -0.82
N ILE A 74 -4.11 15.97 -0.93
CA ILE A 74 -3.32 14.73 -0.90
C ILE A 74 -2.24 14.76 -1.99
N ASN A 75 -2.61 15.13 -3.22
CA ASN A 75 -1.68 15.21 -4.34
C ASN A 75 -0.63 16.32 -4.15
N ALA A 76 -0.97 17.42 -3.47
CA ALA A 76 -0.02 18.47 -3.12
C ALA A 76 1.03 17.96 -2.12
N ILE A 77 0.61 17.24 -1.08
CA ILE A 77 1.51 16.60 -0.10
C ILE A 77 2.37 15.53 -0.75
N ASP A 78 1.81 14.69 -1.62
CA ASP A 78 2.57 13.68 -2.38
C ASP A 78 3.69 14.32 -3.21
N ARG A 79 3.37 15.41 -3.94
CA ARG A 79 4.38 16.15 -4.72
C ARG A 79 5.45 16.79 -3.84
N TRP A 80 5.07 17.31 -2.67
CA TRP A 80 6.01 17.82 -1.71
C TRP A 80 6.93 16.72 -1.18
N ALA A 81 6.37 15.59 -0.74
CA ALA A 81 7.12 14.44 -0.21
C ALA A 81 8.10 13.86 -1.25
N ALA A 82 7.67 13.77 -2.53
CA ALA A 82 8.52 13.33 -3.62
C ALA A 82 9.80 14.18 -3.76
N LYS A 83 9.69 15.50 -3.53
CA LYS A 83 10.79 16.46 -3.64
C LYS A 83 11.58 16.61 -2.35
N ASN A 84 11.01 16.25 -1.20
CA ASN A 84 11.54 16.50 0.13
C ASN A 84 11.58 15.22 0.98
N LYS A 85 12.09 14.12 0.41
CA LYS A 85 12.04 12.78 1.04
C LYS A 85 12.61 12.74 2.45
N ASP A 86 13.69 13.47 2.74
CA ASP A 86 14.30 13.52 4.07
C ASP A 86 13.43 14.24 5.09
N ALA A 87 12.83 15.37 4.72
CA ALA A 87 11.88 16.08 5.57
C ALA A 87 10.62 15.22 5.80
N ALA A 88 10.07 14.65 4.74
CA ALA A 88 8.94 13.73 4.83
C ALA A 88 9.24 12.51 5.73
N ALA A 89 10.46 11.96 5.67
CA ALA A 89 10.88 10.87 6.54
C ALA A 89 10.91 11.29 8.00
N THR A 90 11.38 12.51 8.31
CA THR A 90 11.40 13.03 9.67
C THR A 90 9.99 13.19 10.24
N GLU A 91 9.10 13.85 9.49
CA GLU A 91 7.70 14.03 9.90
C GLU A 91 6.98 12.69 10.09
N LEU A 92 7.12 11.78 9.13
CA LEU A 92 6.47 10.48 9.18
C LEU A 92 7.02 9.60 10.32
N SER A 93 8.30 9.72 10.65
CA SER A 93 8.92 9.02 11.79
C SER A 93 8.23 9.36 13.10
N ALA A 94 7.96 10.65 13.32
CA ALA A 94 7.27 11.11 14.52
C ALA A 94 5.85 10.54 14.64
N VAL A 95 5.13 10.47 13.51
CA VAL A 95 3.76 9.93 13.45
C VAL A 95 3.72 8.42 13.64
N LEU A 96 4.65 7.68 13.03
CA LEU A 96 4.69 6.23 13.07
C LEU A 96 5.41 5.66 14.30
N GLY A 97 6.14 6.51 15.05
CA GLY A 97 6.98 6.04 16.15
C GLY A 97 8.14 5.15 15.68
N LEU A 98 8.66 5.38 14.47
CA LEU A 98 9.74 4.63 13.85
C LEU A 98 11.03 5.46 13.80
N ASP A 99 12.17 4.76 13.77
CA ASP A 99 13.45 5.41 13.49
C ASP A 99 13.47 6.05 12.09
N THR A 100 14.03 7.25 11.99
CA THR A 100 14.09 8.01 10.73
C THR A 100 14.84 7.26 9.62
N ALA A 101 15.82 6.42 9.96
CA ALA A 101 16.52 5.61 8.97
C ALA A 101 15.61 4.53 8.35
N ILE A 102 14.66 3.98 9.12
CA ILE A 102 13.65 3.05 8.63
C ILE A 102 12.68 3.78 7.69
N THR A 103 12.17 4.92 8.13
CA THR A 103 11.22 5.72 7.36
C THR A 103 11.85 6.24 6.07
N ARG A 104 13.11 6.67 6.11
CA ARG A 104 13.87 7.09 4.91
C ARG A 104 14.03 5.93 3.91
N LEU A 105 14.32 4.72 4.39
CA LEU A 105 14.43 3.53 3.52
C LEU A 105 13.07 3.19 2.87
N TYR A 106 11.99 3.23 3.63
CA TYR A 106 10.63 3.06 3.14
C TYR A 106 10.28 4.11 2.06
N LEU A 107 10.43 5.40 2.36
CA LEU A 107 10.11 6.48 1.43
C LEU A 107 11.03 6.49 0.19
N GLY A 108 12.24 5.93 0.31
CA GLY A 108 13.15 5.74 -0.82
C GLY A 108 12.55 4.86 -1.92
N ARG A 109 11.72 3.86 -1.54
CA ARG A 109 11.02 2.94 -2.45
C ARG A 109 9.65 3.44 -2.87
N ALA A 110 9.05 4.35 -2.10
CA ALA A 110 7.70 4.83 -2.34
C ALA A 110 7.64 5.59 -3.68
N GLN A 111 6.60 5.29 -4.43
CA GLN A 111 6.17 6.11 -5.57
C GLN A 111 5.09 7.05 -5.08
N PHE A 112 5.25 8.33 -5.40
CA PHE A 112 4.34 9.39 -4.98
C PHE A 112 3.48 9.85 -6.15
N GLY A 113 2.33 10.37 -5.82
CA GLY A 113 1.38 10.95 -6.75
C GLY A 113 0.07 10.19 -6.76
N THR A 114 -1.01 10.94 -6.86
CA THR A 114 -2.36 10.42 -7.03
C THR A 114 -2.78 10.55 -8.50
N ALA A 115 -3.52 9.58 -8.98
CA ALA A 115 -4.09 9.59 -10.31
C ALA A 115 -5.53 9.04 -10.27
N PRO A 116 -6.39 9.44 -11.20
CA PRO A 116 -7.71 8.82 -11.33
C PRO A 116 -7.61 7.31 -11.56
N VAL A 117 -8.58 6.58 -11.03
CA VAL A 117 -8.74 5.16 -11.36
C VAL A 117 -9.21 5.05 -12.80
N THR A 118 -8.51 4.27 -13.62
CA THR A 118 -8.84 4.03 -15.03
C THR A 118 -9.40 2.62 -15.23
N ARG A 119 -9.92 2.34 -16.43
CA ARG A 119 -10.40 0.99 -16.79
C ARG A 119 -9.28 -0.04 -16.76
N GLU A 120 -8.06 0.33 -17.13
CA GLU A 120 -6.87 -0.53 -17.07
C GLU A 120 -6.54 -0.89 -15.63
N ILE A 121 -6.59 0.08 -14.71
CA ILE A 121 -6.38 -0.16 -13.27
C ILE A 121 -7.47 -1.09 -12.72
N LEU A 122 -8.73 -0.90 -13.12
CA LEU A 122 -9.81 -1.80 -12.72
C LEU A 122 -9.62 -3.22 -13.27
N ALA A 123 -9.10 -3.37 -14.50
CA ALA A 123 -8.80 -4.67 -15.06
C ALA A 123 -7.66 -5.39 -14.30
N GLU A 124 -6.60 -4.65 -13.91
CA GLU A 124 -5.54 -5.19 -13.05
C GLU A 124 -6.13 -5.68 -11.70
N GLN A 125 -6.99 -4.89 -11.09
CA GLN A 125 -7.64 -5.26 -9.82
C GLN A 125 -8.62 -6.43 -10.00
N GLN A 126 -9.31 -6.51 -11.14
CA GLN A 126 -10.19 -7.64 -11.44
C GLN A 126 -9.40 -8.96 -11.50
N ALA A 127 -8.21 -8.96 -12.13
CA ALA A 127 -7.35 -10.14 -12.17
C ALA A 127 -6.93 -10.61 -10.76
N ILE A 128 -6.64 -9.66 -9.85
CA ILE A 128 -6.35 -9.97 -8.45
C ILE A 128 -7.59 -10.57 -7.76
N ALA A 129 -8.76 -9.96 -7.94
CA ALA A 129 -10.00 -10.45 -7.35
C ALA A 129 -10.37 -11.86 -7.85
N ASP A 130 -10.17 -12.13 -9.15
CA ASP A 130 -10.39 -13.45 -9.74
C ASP A 130 -9.42 -14.50 -9.15
N ALA A 131 -8.13 -14.17 -9.02
CA ALA A 131 -7.15 -15.04 -8.37
C ALA A 131 -7.52 -15.35 -6.90
N PHE A 132 -7.99 -14.36 -6.15
CA PHE A 132 -8.45 -14.55 -4.77
C PHE A 132 -9.69 -15.47 -4.70
N PHE A 133 -10.60 -15.35 -5.67
CA PHE A 133 -11.76 -16.24 -5.76
C PHE A 133 -11.35 -17.68 -6.10
N ASP A 134 -10.48 -17.84 -7.09
CA ASP A 134 -10.00 -19.18 -7.53
C ASP A 134 -9.23 -19.90 -6.41
N LEU A 135 -8.48 -19.16 -5.61
CA LEU A 135 -7.78 -19.63 -4.42
C LEU A 135 -8.71 -19.80 -3.19
N LYS A 136 -10.03 -19.53 -3.32
CA LYS A 136 -11.04 -19.61 -2.26
C LYS A 136 -10.74 -18.72 -1.05
N LEU A 137 -10.04 -17.60 -1.28
CA LEU A 137 -9.75 -16.60 -0.26
C LEU A 137 -10.91 -15.62 -0.04
N ILE A 138 -11.80 -15.50 -1.03
CA ILE A 138 -13.06 -14.76 -0.93
C ILE A 138 -14.24 -15.66 -1.30
N PRO A 139 -15.41 -15.46 -0.66
CA PRO A 139 -16.55 -16.40 -0.79
C PRO A 139 -17.33 -16.27 -2.09
N LYS A 140 -17.18 -15.18 -2.82
CA LYS A 140 -17.90 -14.92 -4.07
C LYS A 140 -17.05 -14.15 -5.08
N LYS A 141 -17.32 -14.38 -6.37
CA LYS A 141 -16.73 -13.63 -7.46
C LYS A 141 -17.16 -12.16 -7.41
N LEU A 142 -16.21 -11.25 -7.56
CA LEU A 142 -16.47 -9.81 -7.55
C LEU A 142 -16.43 -9.27 -8.98
N ASN A 143 -17.20 -8.21 -9.22
CA ASN A 143 -17.09 -7.40 -10.43
C ASN A 143 -16.61 -6.00 -10.02
N LEU A 144 -15.37 -5.67 -10.27
CA LEU A 144 -14.73 -4.44 -9.83
C LEU A 144 -15.23 -3.19 -10.58
N LEU A 145 -15.88 -3.38 -11.73
CA LEU A 145 -16.57 -2.26 -12.43
C LEU A 145 -17.68 -1.65 -11.57
N HIS A 146 -18.26 -2.44 -10.63
CA HIS A 146 -19.24 -1.90 -9.68
C HIS A 146 -18.62 -0.92 -8.66
N ALA A 147 -17.31 -0.94 -8.48
CA ALA A 147 -16.59 0.01 -7.63
C ALA A 147 -16.04 1.22 -8.42
N ALA A 148 -16.25 1.25 -9.73
CA ALA A 148 -15.76 2.34 -10.57
C ALA A 148 -16.30 3.70 -10.11
N PRO A 149 -15.50 4.76 -10.23
CA PRO A 149 -15.99 6.12 -10.07
C PRO A 149 -17.13 6.42 -11.05
N VAL A 150 -18.01 7.33 -10.65
CA VAL A 150 -19.11 7.78 -11.54
C VAL A 150 -18.49 8.46 -12.75
N GLY A 151 -18.90 8.02 -13.96
CA GLY A 151 -18.44 8.59 -15.23
C GLY A 151 -17.23 7.90 -15.86
N LEU A 152 -16.79 6.76 -15.33
CA LEU A 152 -15.72 5.96 -15.93
C LEU A 152 -16.24 5.04 -17.04
#